data_57f9ead8b560e576b155475197cb4ee0
#
_entry.id   57f9ead8b560e576b155475197cb4ee0
#
_cell.length_a   1.000
_cell.length_b   1.000
_cell.length_c   1.000
_cell.angle_alpha   90.00
_cell.angle_beta   90.00
_cell.angle_gamma   90.00
#
_symmetry.space_group_name_H-M   'P 1'
#
loop_
_entity.id
_entity.type
_entity.pdbx_description
1 polymer ?
#
loop_
_entity_poly.entity_id
_entity_poly.type
_entity_poly.pdbx_seq_one_letter_code
_entity_poly.pdbx_strand_id
1 'polypeptide(L)'
;MKSRKIAALALTGVMVAISLSGCGASDKKASEASQASSTTDSNKKVLRVGMECAYAPFNWTQDTDTTPDGSKAVKIYDSDYYAYGYDVAVAQMLADQMGMELEIHKVEWSSIGISLDAGDY
;
A
#
# COMPACT_ATOMS: atom_id res chain seq x y z
N MET A 1 -36.71 7.49 -39.47
CA MET A 1 -37.54 6.29 -39.53
C MET A 1 -36.72 5.11 -39.01
N LYS A 2 -37.03 4.60 -37.95
CA LYS A 2 -37.32 3.26 -37.39
C LYS A 2 -37.01 3.26 -35.88
N SER A 3 -38.11 3.42 -35.18
CA SER A 3 -38.26 3.09 -33.76
C SER A 3 -38.02 1.59 -33.55
N ARG A 4 -37.33 1.21 -32.48
CA ARG A 4 -37.51 -0.09 -31.85
C ARG A 4 -37.62 0.05 -30.33
N LYS A 5 -38.74 -0.24 -29.93
CA LYS A 5 -39.34 -0.26 -28.61
C LYS A 5 -38.85 -1.46 -27.79
N ILE A 6 -38.76 -1.25 -26.48
CA ILE A 6 -39.28 -2.07 -25.38
C ILE A 6 -38.61 -3.43 -25.12
N ALA A 7 -38.15 -3.63 -23.88
CA ALA A 7 -38.80 -4.52 -22.95
C ALA A 7 -38.26 -4.29 -21.54
N ALA A 8 -39.15 -3.83 -20.68
CA ALA A 8 -39.02 -3.93 -19.23
C ALA A 8 -39.26 -5.39 -18.83
N LEU A 9 -38.38 -5.93 -17.99
CA LEU A 9 -38.70 -7.13 -17.24
C LEU A 9 -38.35 -6.91 -15.79
N ALA A 10 -39.38 -6.65 -15.01
CA ALA A 10 -39.36 -6.72 -13.57
C ALA A 10 -39.29 -8.20 -13.15
N LEU A 11 -38.39 -8.54 -12.28
CA LEU A 11 -38.49 -9.77 -11.52
C LEU A 11 -38.21 -9.51 -10.06
N THR A 12 -39.24 -9.67 -9.32
CA THR A 12 -39.49 -9.65 -7.88
C THR A 12 -38.66 -10.70 -7.13
N GLY A 13 -38.15 -10.32 -5.95
CA GLY A 13 -38.27 -11.06 -4.70
C GLY A 13 -37.33 -12.24 -4.49
N VAL A 14 -36.56 -12.18 -3.43
CA VAL A 14 -36.73 -13.05 -2.24
C VAL A 14 -35.79 -12.55 -1.14
N MET A 15 -36.41 -12.07 -0.06
CA MET A 15 -35.78 -11.95 1.27
C MET A 15 -35.56 -13.35 1.85
N VAL A 16 -34.34 -13.64 2.28
CA VAL A 16 -34.12 -14.70 3.26
C VAL A 16 -33.37 -14.10 4.45
N ALA A 17 -34.09 -13.85 5.50
CA ALA A 17 -33.59 -13.61 6.83
C ALA A 17 -33.18 -14.95 7.43
N ILE A 18 -31.91 -15.11 7.79
CA ILE A 18 -31.46 -16.18 8.67
C ILE A 18 -30.78 -15.56 9.89
N SER A 19 -31.55 -15.48 10.94
CA SER A 19 -31.10 -15.29 12.32
C SER A 19 -30.67 -16.65 12.88
N LEU A 20 -29.42 -16.80 13.28
CA LEU A 20 -29.06 -17.83 14.24
C LEU A 20 -28.13 -17.26 15.30
N SER A 21 -28.68 -17.10 16.47
CA SER A 21 -28.03 -17.01 17.74
C SER A 21 -27.40 -18.35 18.12
N GLY A 22 -26.18 -18.33 18.61
CA GLY A 22 -25.52 -19.49 19.17
C GLY A 22 -24.39 -19.08 20.11
N CYS A 23 -24.70 -18.88 21.39
CA CYS A 23 -23.74 -18.92 22.48
C CYS A 23 -23.20 -20.33 22.67
N GLY A 24 -21.90 -20.46 22.92
CA GLY A 24 -21.28 -21.70 23.38
C GLY A 24 -19.85 -21.47 23.78
N ALA A 25 -19.60 -21.33 25.07
CA ALA A 25 -18.28 -21.31 25.68
C ALA A 25 -17.70 -22.73 25.71
N SER A 26 -16.40 -22.86 25.43
CA SER A 26 -15.47 -23.75 26.18
C SER A 26 -14.06 -23.68 25.61
N ASP A 27 -13.14 -23.55 26.57
CA ASP A 27 -11.68 -23.56 26.44
C ASP A 27 -11.10 -24.72 25.62
N LYS A 28 -10.07 -24.41 24.80
CA LYS A 28 -8.79 -25.13 24.83
C LYS A 28 -7.72 -24.43 23.98
N LYS A 29 -6.63 -24.17 24.64
CA LYS A 29 -5.29 -23.82 24.24
C LYS A 29 -4.77 -24.66 23.05
N ALA A 30 -4.36 -23.99 21.95
CA ALA A 30 -3.30 -24.45 21.08
C ALA A 30 -2.69 -23.26 20.35
N SER A 31 -1.38 -23.15 20.56
CA SER A 31 -0.44 -22.27 19.92
C SER A 31 -0.36 -22.60 18.42
N GLU A 32 -0.49 -21.58 17.55
CA GLU A 32 0.17 -21.63 16.24
C GLU A 32 0.20 -20.23 15.60
N ALA A 33 1.43 -19.86 15.27
CA ALA A 33 1.90 -18.98 14.22
C ALA A 33 0.95 -17.86 13.72
N SER A 34 1.21 -16.68 14.25
CA SER A 34 0.72 -15.42 13.71
C SER A 34 1.34 -15.19 12.32
N GLN A 35 0.62 -15.56 11.26
CA GLN A 35 0.77 -14.93 9.97
C GLN A 35 0.20 -13.52 10.12
N ALA A 36 1.08 -12.55 10.23
CA ALA A 36 0.71 -11.15 10.06
C ALA A 36 0.31 -10.95 8.59
N SER A 37 -0.97 -11.20 8.29
CA SER A 37 -1.60 -10.70 7.10
C SER A 37 -1.65 -9.18 7.25
N SER A 38 -0.77 -8.48 6.55
CA SER A 38 -0.90 -7.04 6.36
C SER A 38 -2.18 -6.80 5.56
N THR A 39 -3.28 -6.56 6.26
CA THR A 39 -4.45 -5.94 5.67
C THR A 39 -4.03 -4.51 5.30
N THR A 40 -3.60 -4.35 4.06
CA THR A 40 -3.49 -3.04 3.43
C THR A 40 -4.89 -2.41 3.49
N ASP A 41 -5.03 -1.36 4.28
CA ASP A 41 -6.24 -0.56 4.33
C ASP A 41 -6.40 0.11 2.96
N SER A 42 -7.27 -0.44 2.12
CA SER A 42 -7.45 -0.08 0.70
C SER A 42 -7.95 1.36 0.49
N ASN A 43 -8.00 2.17 1.54
CA ASN A 43 -8.46 3.55 1.50
C ASN A 43 -7.39 4.57 1.92
N LYS A 44 -6.16 4.15 2.20
CA LYS A 44 -5.08 5.05 2.56
C LYS A 44 -4.49 5.69 1.31
N LYS A 45 -4.40 7.01 1.29
CA LYS A 45 -3.74 7.73 0.20
C LYS A 45 -2.24 7.41 0.21
N VAL A 46 -1.62 7.41 -0.96
CA VAL A 46 -0.20 7.12 -1.14
C VAL A 46 0.55 8.41 -1.47
N LEU A 47 1.64 8.68 -0.75
CA LEU A 47 2.64 9.68 -1.10
C LEU A 47 3.73 8.99 -1.92
N ARG A 48 3.78 9.29 -3.21
CA ARG A 48 4.80 8.77 -4.10
C ARG A 48 5.98 9.73 -4.16
N VAL A 49 7.18 9.22 -4.00
CA VAL A 49 8.39 10.02 -3.97
C VAL A 49 9.44 9.40 -4.89
N GLY A 50 9.84 10.16 -5.91
CA GLY A 50 10.95 9.80 -6.79
C GLY A 50 12.28 10.19 -6.16
N MET A 51 13.25 9.27 -6.11
CA MET A 51 14.62 9.52 -5.67
C MET A 51 15.59 8.59 -6.37
N GLU A 52 16.87 8.97 -6.40
CA GLU A 52 17.90 8.20 -7.12
C GLU A 52 18.19 6.85 -6.46
N CYS A 53 18.09 6.77 -5.13
CA CYS A 53 18.44 5.60 -4.32
C CYS A 53 19.87 5.10 -4.54
N ALA A 54 20.80 6.00 -4.86
CA ALA A 54 22.20 5.72 -5.14
C ALA A 54 23.16 6.72 -4.47
N TYR A 55 22.69 7.60 -3.60
CA TYR A 55 23.44 8.71 -3.01
C TYR A 55 23.48 8.63 -1.48
N ALA A 56 24.38 7.81 -0.94
CA ALA A 56 24.59 7.71 0.50
C ALA A 56 25.29 8.98 1.04
N PRO A 57 24.99 9.44 2.27
CA PRO A 57 24.06 8.88 3.24
C PRO A 57 22.62 9.41 3.11
N PHE A 58 22.28 10.08 2.04
CA PHE A 58 20.98 10.73 1.83
C PHE A 58 19.92 9.75 1.40
N ASN A 59 20.16 8.99 0.33
CA ASN A 59 19.29 7.93 -0.13
C ASN A 59 20.10 6.85 -0.87
N TRP A 60 19.95 5.59 -0.48
CA TRP A 60 20.64 4.48 -1.14
C TRP A 60 19.81 3.20 -1.11
N THR A 61 20.17 2.25 -1.97
CA THR A 61 19.55 0.93 -2.08
C THR A 61 20.25 -0.07 -1.16
N GLN A 62 19.47 -0.93 -0.48
CA GLN A 62 19.96 -2.06 0.30
C GLN A 62 19.07 -3.31 0.11
N ASP A 63 19.60 -4.48 0.48
CA ASP A 63 18.95 -5.77 0.22
C ASP A 63 17.89 -6.15 1.28
N THR A 64 17.92 -5.52 2.45
CA THR A 64 17.06 -5.86 3.58
C THR A 64 16.32 -4.64 4.10
N ASP A 65 15.21 -4.88 4.81
CA ASP A 65 14.46 -3.83 5.48
C ASP A 65 15.06 -3.38 6.82
N THR A 66 16.12 -4.05 7.28
CA THR A 66 16.79 -3.74 8.55
C THR A 66 17.87 -2.70 8.38
N THR A 67 17.98 -1.80 9.34
CA THR A 67 18.95 -0.71 9.34
C THR A 67 19.86 -0.78 10.58
N PRO A 68 21.07 -0.22 10.55
CA PRO A 68 22.01 -0.25 11.69
C PRO A 68 21.48 0.44 12.95
N ASP A 69 20.57 1.40 12.80
CA ASP A 69 19.99 2.18 13.91
C ASP A 69 18.65 1.62 14.41
N GLY A 70 18.20 0.48 13.85
CA GLY A 70 16.95 -0.17 14.23
C GLY A 70 15.70 0.45 13.61
N SER A 71 15.82 1.47 12.76
CA SER A 71 14.74 1.94 11.92
C SER A 71 14.44 0.94 10.80
N LYS A 72 13.43 1.18 10.00
CA LYS A 72 13.14 0.33 8.84
C LYS A 72 13.43 1.06 7.55
N ALA A 73 14.06 0.36 6.62
CA ALA A 73 14.15 0.80 5.25
C ALA A 73 12.81 0.62 4.54
N VAL A 74 12.53 1.47 3.57
CA VAL A 74 11.28 1.47 2.82
C VAL A 74 11.46 0.67 1.53
N LYS A 75 10.53 -0.25 1.24
CA LYS A 75 10.59 -1.01 0.00
C LYS A 75 10.49 -0.08 -1.21
N ILE A 76 11.39 -0.26 -2.18
CA ILE A 76 11.33 0.47 -3.45
C ILE A 76 10.21 -0.15 -4.30
N TYR A 77 9.37 0.69 -4.89
CA TYR A 77 8.26 0.27 -5.74
C TYR A 77 8.75 -0.62 -6.88
N ASP A 78 8.00 -1.68 -7.15
CA ASP A 78 8.28 -2.70 -8.18
C ASP A 78 9.71 -3.26 -8.12
N SER A 79 10.25 -3.47 -6.91
CA SER A 79 11.61 -3.93 -6.68
C SER A 79 11.68 -4.86 -5.46
N ASP A 80 12.69 -5.72 -5.41
CA ASP A 80 13.00 -6.54 -4.22
C ASP A 80 13.92 -5.82 -3.23
N TYR A 81 14.36 -4.61 -3.54
CA TYR A 81 15.27 -3.82 -2.74
C TYR A 81 14.56 -2.79 -1.89
N TYR A 82 15.31 -2.19 -0.97
CA TYR A 82 14.82 -1.21 0.00
C TYR A 82 15.65 0.08 -0.11
N ALA A 83 14.98 1.20 0.06
CA ALA A 83 15.61 2.51 0.17
C ALA A 83 15.81 2.90 1.63
N TYR A 84 16.96 3.46 1.95
CA TYR A 84 17.29 3.98 3.26
C TYR A 84 18.12 5.26 3.15
N GLY A 85 18.13 6.07 4.21
CA GLY A 85 18.90 7.29 4.33
C GLY A 85 18.07 8.47 4.79
N TYR A 86 18.74 9.63 4.89
CA TYR A 86 18.14 10.85 5.42
C TYR A 86 16.88 11.27 4.63
N ASP A 87 16.93 11.27 3.31
CA ASP A 87 15.83 11.69 2.47
C ASP A 87 14.61 10.75 2.61
N VAL A 88 14.89 9.44 2.76
CA VAL A 88 13.86 8.43 3.00
C VAL A 88 13.18 8.65 4.36
N ALA A 89 13.97 8.96 5.40
CA ALA A 89 13.42 9.27 6.71
C ALA A 89 12.54 10.54 6.69
N VAL A 90 12.95 11.58 5.98
CA VAL A 90 12.15 12.80 5.79
C VAL A 90 10.86 12.49 5.02
N ALA A 91 10.93 11.71 3.94
CA ALA A 91 9.76 11.30 3.18
C ALA A 91 8.77 10.51 4.03
N GLN A 92 9.27 9.60 4.90
CA GLN A 92 8.42 8.86 5.84
C GLN A 92 7.73 9.78 6.85
N MET A 93 8.47 10.73 7.42
CA MET A 93 7.87 11.73 8.33
C MET A 93 6.76 12.54 7.67
N LEU A 94 6.95 12.94 6.41
CA LEU A 94 5.93 13.67 5.64
C LEU A 94 4.70 12.80 5.39
N ALA A 95 4.88 11.56 4.96
CA ALA A 95 3.78 10.61 4.74
C ALA A 95 2.98 10.40 6.03
N ASP A 96 3.65 10.19 7.16
CA ASP A 96 3.02 10.01 8.47
C ASP A 96 2.21 11.24 8.89
N GLN A 97 2.77 12.45 8.73
CA GLN A 97 2.07 13.71 9.03
C GLN A 97 0.84 13.93 8.14
N MET A 98 0.89 13.46 6.90
CA MET A 98 -0.22 13.54 5.95
C MET A 98 -1.23 12.40 6.11
N GLY A 99 -0.95 11.41 6.95
CA GLY A 99 -1.77 10.20 7.09
C GLY A 99 -1.77 9.33 5.83
N MET A 100 -0.67 9.34 5.07
CA MET A 100 -0.49 8.63 3.80
C MET A 100 0.47 7.45 3.96
N GLU A 101 0.43 6.50 3.04
CA GLU A 101 1.50 5.50 2.86
C GLU A 101 2.61 6.08 2.00
N LEU A 102 3.87 5.76 2.36
CA LEU A 102 5.02 6.15 1.54
C LEU A 102 5.30 5.08 0.49
N GLU A 103 5.47 5.51 -0.76
CA GLU A 103 5.91 4.69 -1.89
C GLU A 103 7.13 5.35 -2.54
N ILE A 104 8.28 4.67 -2.51
CA ILE A 104 9.54 5.18 -3.07
C ILE A 104 9.71 4.64 -4.48
N HIS A 105 9.90 5.54 -5.45
CA HIS A 105 10.22 5.22 -6.83
C HIS A 105 11.69 5.52 -7.10
N LYS A 106 12.44 4.51 -7.52
CA LYS A 106 13.84 4.71 -7.93
C LYS A 106 13.87 5.29 -9.34
N VAL A 107 14.44 6.48 -9.48
CA VAL A 107 14.48 7.25 -10.72
C VAL A 107 15.87 7.82 -10.94
N GLU A 108 16.39 7.72 -12.15
CA GLU A 108 17.65 8.37 -12.50
C GLU A 108 17.58 9.88 -12.29
N TRP A 109 18.63 10.48 -11.72
CA TRP A 109 18.67 11.90 -11.38
C TRP A 109 18.22 12.82 -12.53
N SER A 110 18.72 12.57 -13.73
CA SER A 110 18.37 13.36 -14.93
C SER A 110 16.91 13.23 -15.36
N SER A 111 16.21 12.22 -14.87
CA SER A 111 14.83 11.90 -15.26
C SER A 111 13.79 12.30 -14.23
N ILE A 112 14.20 12.68 -13.00
CA ILE A 112 13.27 12.97 -11.89
C ILE A 112 12.22 14.00 -12.30
N GLY A 113 12.64 15.15 -12.88
CA GLY A 113 11.71 16.20 -13.27
C GLY A 113 10.75 15.76 -14.39
N ILE A 114 11.26 15.03 -15.37
CA ILE A 114 10.46 14.55 -16.51
C ILE A 114 9.43 13.52 -16.05
N SER A 115 9.84 12.57 -15.21
CA SER A 115 8.94 11.55 -14.66
C SER A 115 7.87 12.15 -13.74
N LEU A 116 8.22 13.18 -12.96
CA LEU A 116 7.25 13.91 -12.15
C LEU A 116 6.21 14.62 -13.02
N ASP A 117 6.65 15.32 -14.07
CA ASP A 117 5.75 16.00 -15.01
C ASP A 117 4.86 15.03 -15.80
N ALA A 118 5.35 13.81 -16.06
CA ALA A 118 4.59 12.74 -16.68
C ALA A 118 3.58 12.08 -15.74
N GLY A 119 3.73 12.24 -14.42
CA GLY A 119 2.89 11.61 -13.41
C GLY A 119 3.22 10.13 -13.18
N ASP A 120 4.48 9.75 -13.33
CA ASP A 120 4.94 8.37 -13.13
C ASP A 120 4.95 8.00 -11.62
N TYR A 121 4.98 9.01 -10.75
CA TYR A 121 4.90 8.85 -9.30
C TYR A 121 4.30 10.06 -8.59
#